data_33c137d4810a9e6fbc3e76b56e0e4b12
#
_entry.id   33c137d4810a9e6fbc3e76b56e0e4b12
#
_cell.length_a   1.000
_cell.length_b   1.000
_cell.length_c   1.000
_cell.angle_alpha   90.00
_cell.angle_beta   90.00
_cell.angle_gamma   90.00
#
_symmetry.space_group_name_H-M   'P 1'
#
loop_
_entity.id
_entity.type
_entity.pdbx_description
1 polymer ?
#
loop_
_entity_poly.entity_id
_entity_poly.type
_entity_poly.pdbx_seq_one_letter_code
_entity_poly.pdbx_strand_id
1 'polypeptide(L)'
;MTEHDLVSLAENSWLRLGGQAHIRYFISTNMDEPDGMVPRQNATGRVISKNDLIVMEISGAFRGYAGQVLRSMSMRAEPANWVSEFHEVADNALKSIASVLRSGCKMEEILDAASIIEENGLTTCDDLIHGFGGGYLPPILGSKSRPAGKIPDLKLQAGMAIVVQPNITDATGMRGVQTGALYIVTEEGASCLQQSPSGLLTAKSAYI
;
A
#
# COMPACT_ATOMS: atom_id res chain seq x y z
N MET A 1 18.84 -13.00 -5.56
CA MET A 1 17.99 -12.75 -4.38
C MET A 1 16.61 -13.33 -4.66
N THR A 2 16.01 -14.01 -3.72
CA THR A 2 14.65 -14.56 -3.81
C THR A 2 13.65 -13.71 -3.01
N GLU A 3 12.35 -13.98 -3.16
CA GLU A 3 11.34 -13.36 -2.30
C GLU A 3 11.56 -13.72 -0.83
N HIS A 4 12.03 -14.96 -0.51
CA HIS A 4 12.40 -15.33 0.87
C HIS A 4 13.53 -14.47 1.43
N ASP A 5 14.51 -14.09 0.60
CA ASP A 5 15.59 -13.20 1.03
C ASP A 5 15.07 -11.80 1.36
N LEU A 6 14.08 -11.29 0.59
CA LEU A 6 13.42 -10.01 0.89
C LEU A 6 12.68 -10.04 2.23
N VAL A 7 11.92 -11.09 2.50
CA VAL A 7 11.24 -11.28 3.80
C VAL A 7 12.26 -11.28 4.92
N SER A 8 13.34 -12.05 4.77
CA SER A 8 14.40 -12.13 5.79
C SER A 8 15.06 -10.77 6.04
N LEU A 9 15.33 -9.98 5.00
CA LEU A 9 15.87 -8.63 5.15
C LEU A 9 14.90 -7.70 5.87
N ALA A 10 13.62 -7.73 5.50
CA ALA A 10 12.58 -6.95 6.15
C ALA A 10 12.49 -7.32 7.64
N GLU A 11 12.35 -8.60 7.97
CA GLU A 11 12.24 -9.05 9.37
C GLU A 11 13.47 -8.68 10.20
N ASN A 12 14.68 -8.88 9.68
CA ASN A 12 15.90 -8.52 10.38
C ASN A 12 15.99 -7.02 10.73
N SER A 13 15.35 -6.15 9.95
CA SER A 13 15.40 -4.69 10.17
C SER A 13 14.78 -4.28 11.50
N TRP A 14 13.67 -4.89 11.90
CA TRP A 14 12.97 -4.57 13.15
C TRP A 14 13.23 -5.55 14.30
N LEU A 15 13.50 -6.84 14.01
CA LEU A 15 13.79 -7.82 15.06
C LEU A 15 15.01 -7.41 15.89
N ARG A 16 16.05 -6.86 15.26
CA ARG A 16 17.24 -6.32 15.94
C ARG A 16 16.94 -5.16 16.88
N LEU A 17 15.81 -4.48 16.69
CA LEU A 17 15.36 -3.37 17.52
C LEU A 17 14.33 -3.80 18.57
N GLY A 18 14.12 -5.12 18.75
CA GLY A 18 13.10 -5.66 19.64
C GLY A 18 11.68 -5.60 19.08
N GLY A 19 11.54 -5.34 17.79
CA GLY A 19 10.27 -5.36 17.07
C GLY A 19 9.80 -6.79 16.80
N GLN A 20 8.56 -6.89 16.33
CA GLN A 20 7.90 -8.13 15.95
C GLN A 20 7.41 -8.03 14.50
N ALA A 21 7.47 -9.14 13.76
CA ALA A 21 6.85 -9.21 12.44
C ALA A 21 5.33 -9.25 12.60
N HIS A 22 4.62 -8.51 11.73
CA HIS A 22 3.17 -8.55 11.65
C HIS A 22 2.71 -8.91 10.24
N ILE A 23 2.91 -8.03 9.26
CA ILE A 23 2.64 -8.31 7.83
C ILE A 23 3.96 -8.22 7.06
N ARG A 24 4.18 -9.16 6.13
CA ARG A 24 5.35 -9.23 5.27
C ARG A 24 4.98 -9.85 3.92
N TYR A 25 4.04 -9.21 3.26
CA TYR A 25 3.56 -9.67 1.97
C TYR A 25 4.41 -9.09 0.85
N PHE A 26 4.83 -9.96 -0.04
CA PHE A 26 5.60 -9.61 -1.23
C PHE A 26 5.08 -10.39 -2.43
N ILE A 27 5.12 -9.75 -3.58
CA ILE A 27 5.09 -10.39 -4.88
C ILE A 27 6.18 -9.76 -5.74
N SER A 28 6.87 -10.59 -6.49
CA SER A 28 7.69 -10.14 -7.60
C SER A 28 7.06 -10.66 -8.89
N THR A 29 6.82 -9.77 -9.86
CA THR A 29 6.18 -10.08 -11.13
C THR A 29 6.95 -9.43 -12.27
N ASN A 30 7.00 -10.08 -13.43
CA ASN A 30 7.63 -9.48 -14.61
C ASN A 30 6.78 -8.34 -15.15
N MET A 31 7.37 -7.16 -15.38
CA MET A 31 6.63 -5.99 -15.86
C MET A 31 6.13 -6.13 -17.30
N ASP A 32 6.74 -6.98 -18.11
CA ASP A 32 6.35 -7.22 -19.50
C ASP A 32 5.27 -8.32 -19.59
N GLU A 33 5.28 -9.27 -18.65
CA GLU A 33 4.31 -10.37 -18.53
C GLU A 33 3.85 -10.53 -17.07
N PRO A 34 3.07 -9.58 -16.53
CA PRO A 34 2.67 -9.60 -15.13
C PRO A 34 1.65 -10.71 -14.86
N ASP A 35 1.79 -11.36 -13.70
CA ASP A 35 0.96 -12.46 -13.23
C ASP A 35 0.12 -12.15 -11.98
N GLY A 36 0.00 -10.87 -11.64
CA GLY A 36 -0.79 -10.37 -10.52
C GLY A 36 -0.13 -9.24 -9.78
N MET A 37 -0.90 -8.54 -8.95
CA MET A 37 -0.40 -7.38 -8.21
C MET A 37 -0.60 -7.48 -6.69
N VAL A 38 -1.48 -8.35 -6.21
CA VAL A 38 -1.70 -8.52 -4.77
C VAL A 38 -0.52 -9.28 -4.17
N PRO A 39 0.16 -8.73 -3.14
CA PRO A 39 1.26 -9.44 -2.52
C PRO A 39 0.79 -10.78 -1.95
N ARG A 40 1.56 -11.83 -2.19
CA ARG A 40 1.30 -13.13 -1.58
C ARG A 40 1.56 -13.07 -0.08
N GLN A 41 0.68 -13.68 0.70
CA GLN A 41 0.87 -13.80 2.16
C GLN A 41 2.11 -14.62 2.50
N ASN A 42 2.51 -15.52 1.61
CA ASN A 42 3.72 -16.32 1.75
C ASN A 42 4.64 -16.03 0.56
N ALA A 43 5.85 -15.60 0.85
CA ALA A 43 6.89 -15.47 -0.14
C ALA A 43 7.25 -16.84 -0.72
N THR A 44 7.81 -16.84 -1.93
CA THR A 44 8.23 -18.04 -2.65
C THR A 44 9.74 -18.04 -2.89
N GLY A 45 10.25 -19.16 -3.41
CA GLY A 45 11.64 -19.25 -3.87
C GLY A 45 11.89 -18.58 -5.23
N ARG A 46 10.95 -17.80 -5.78
CA ARG A 46 11.14 -17.11 -7.04
C ARG A 46 12.34 -16.17 -6.96
N VAL A 47 13.22 -16.30 -7.92
CA VAL A 47 14.39 -15.43 -8.07
C VAL A 47 13.95 -14.12 -8.72
N ILE A 48 14.25 -13.01 -8.06
CA ILE A 48 13.93 -11.66 -8.54
C ILE A 48 14.86 -11.31 -9.71
N SER A 49 14.30 -10.83 -10.81
CA SER A 49 14.98 -10.43 -12.02
C SER A 49 15.00 -8.93 -12.24
N LYS A 50 15.82 -8.47 -13.19
CA LYS A 50 15.91 -7.04 -13.56
C LYS A 50 14.63 -6.46 -14.15
N ASN A 51 13.77 -7.31 -14.71
CA ASN A 51 12.48 -6.89 -15.30
C ASN A 51 11.32 -6.93 -14.33
N ASP A 52 11.58 -7.21 -13.06
CA ASP A 52 10.51 -7.36 -12.09
C ASP A 52 10.06 -6.03 -11.50
N LEU A 53 8.78 -5.99 -11.23
CA LEU A 53 8.15 -5.12 -10.25
C LEU A 53 8.02 -5.90 -8.94
N ILE A 54 8.46 -5.33 -7.85
CA ILE A 54 8.17 -5.82 -6.51
C ILE A 54 7.03 -4.98 -5.95
N VAL A 55 5.95 -5.65 -5.54
CA VAL A 55 4.84 -5.04 -4.82
C VAL A 55 4.87 -5.57 -3.40
N MET A 56 4.80 -4.69 -2.42
CA MET A 56 5.03 -5.06 -1.03
C MET A 56 4.10 -4.36 -0.05
N GLU A 57 3.69 -5.13 0.96
CA GLU A 57 2.96 -4.65 2.12
C GLU A 57 3.69 -5.15 3.37
N ILE A 58 4.18 -4.21 4.15
CA ILE A 58 5.06 -4.50 5.28
C ILE A 58 4.52 -3.84 6.54
N SER A 59 4.42 -4.62 7.61
CA SER A 59 4.08 -4.14 8.94
C SER A 59 5.05 -4.69 9.97
N GLY A 60 5.70 -3.77 10.67
CA GLY A 60 6.45 -4.08 11.88
C GLY A 60 5.65 -3.65 13.12
N ALA A 61 5.78 -4.39 14.21
CA ALA A 61 5.13 -4.08 15.47
C ALA A 61 6.16 -3.93 16.60
N PHE A 62 5.82 -3.09 17.57
CA PHE A 62 6.57 -2.98 18.82
C PHE A 62 5.57 -3.04 19.98
N ARG A 63 5.78 -3.99 20.89
CA ARG A 63 4.88 -4.24 22.05
C ARG A 63 3.39 -4.37 21.64
N GLY A 64 3.13 -5.05 20.52
CA GLY A 64 1.78 -5.28 20.01
C GLY A 64 1.16 -4.12 19.24
N TYR A 65 1.86 -3.00 19.05
CA TYR A 65 1.42 -1.89 18.22
C TYR A 65 2.14 -1.91 16.88
N ALA A 66 1.39 -2.00 15.79
CA ALA A 66 1.91 -2.14 14.44
C ALA A 66 1.77 -0.85 13.62
N GLY A 67 2.75 -0.64 12.74
CA GLY A 67 2.68 0.32 11.65
C GLY A 67 2.75 -0.39 10.31
N GLN A 68 2.13 0.17 9.27
CA GLN A 68 2.06 -0.43 7.93
C GLN A 68 2.51 0.55 6.85
N VAL A 69 3.23 0.02 5.88
CA VAL A 69 3.66 0.74 4.68
C VAL A 69 3.51 -0.15 3.46
N LEU A 70 3.02 0.43 2.37
CA LEU A 70 2.90 -0.25 1.09
C LEU A 70 3.74 0.48 0.05
N ARG A 71 4.48 -0.28 -0.75
CA ARG A 71 5.36 0.27 -1.79
C ARG A 71 5.41 -0.63 -3.01
N SER A 72 5.68 0.00 -4.14
CA SER A 72 6.10 -0.68 -5.37
C SER A 72 7.53 -0.29 -5.70
N MET A 73 8.29 -1.23 -6.21
CA MET A 73 9.70 -1.04 -6.57
C MET A 73 10.01 -1.69 -7.92
N SER A 74 10.41 -0.89 -8.88
CA SER A 74 10.94 -1.39 -10.15
C SER A 74 12.39 -1.87 -9.95
N MET A 75 12.69 -3.07 -10.44
CA MET A 75 14.04 -3.63 -10.42
C MET A 75 14.92 -3.11 -11.57
N ARG A 76 14.40 -2.23 -12.42
CA ARG A 76 15.15 -1.48 -13.43
C ARG A 76 14.94 0.02 -13.28
N ALA A 77 15.90 0.82 -13.75
CA ALA A 77 15.85 2.29 -13.62
C ALA A 77 14.67 2.91 -14.37
N GLU A 78 14.30 2.32 -15.50
CA GLU A 78 13.16 2.73 -16.32
C GLU A 78 12.08 1.66 -16.21
N PRO A 79 11.05 1.86 -15.39
CA PRO A 79 9.92 0.94 -15.27
C PRO A 79 9.14 0.87 -16.58
N ALA A 80 8.32 -0.17 -16.75
CA ALA A 80 7.36 -0.20 -17.85
C ALA A 80 6.37 0.96 -17.75
N ASN A 81 5.91 1.51 -18.87
CA ASN A 81 5.04 2.69 -18.89
C ASN A 81 3.82 2.54 -18.00
N TRP A 82 3.12 1.39 -18.08
CA TRP A 82 1.94 1.13 -17.25
C TRP A 82 2.24 1.19 -15.75
N VAL A 83 3.45 0.81 -15.32
CA VAL A 83 3.84 0.89 -13.90
C VAL A 83 3.90 2.34 -13.45
N SER A 84 4.52 3.20 -14.26
CA SER A 84 4.62 4.64 -13.98
C SER A 84 3.24 5.30 -13.98
N GLU A 85 2.41 5.01 -14.99
CA GLU A 85 1.05 5.54 -15.13
C GLU A 85 0.15 5.13 -13.96
N PHE A 86 0.14 3.83 -13.61
CA PHE A 86 -0.67 3.35 -12.48
C PHE A 86 -0.17 3.92 -11.15
N HIS A 87 1.16 4.02 -10.99
CA HIS A 87 1.73 4.54 -9.75
C HIS A 87 1.44 6.03 -9.57
N GLU A 88 1.40 6.81 -10.66
CA GLU A 88 0.99 8.22 -10.62
C GLU A 88 -0.46 8.36 -10.14
N VAL A 89 -1.38 7.55 -10.67
CA VAL A 89 -2.77 7.52 -10.22
C VAL A 89 -2.85 7.10 -8.74
N ALA A 90 -2.10 6.07 -8.33
CA ALA A 90 -2.06 5.60 -6.94
C ALA A 90 -1.56 6.69 -5.98
N ASP A 91 -0.48 7.38 -6.33
CA ASP A 91 0.08 8.47 -5.51
C ASP A 91 -0.87 9.67 -5.44
N ASN A 92 -1.55 10.00 -6.53
CA ASN A 92 -2.53 11.08 -6.54
C ASN A 92 -3.75 10.73 -5.68
N ALA A 93 -4.24 9.48 -5.76
CA ALA A 93 -5.31 8.98 -4.89
C ALA A 93 -4.88 9.01 -3.40
N LEU A 94 -3.67 8.55 -3.07
CA LEU A 94 -3.12 8.59 -1.71
C LEU A 94 -3.10 10.02 -1.16
N LYS A 95 -2.59 10.98 -1.93
CA LYS A 95 -2.53 12.40 -1.54
C LYS A 95 -3.91 13.01 -1.38
N SER A 96 -4.83 12.72 -2.31
CA SER A 96 -6.21 13.22 -2.28
C SER A 96 -6.94 12.69 -1.05
N ILE A 97 -6.87 11.38 -0.77
CA ILE A 97 -7.46 10.78 0.42
C ILE A 97 -6.84 11.39 1.69
N ALA A 98 -5.51 11.45 1.77
CA ALA A 98 -4.82 12.01 2.93
C ALA A 98 -5.23 13.45 3.23
N SER A 99 -5.54 14.25 2.19
CA SER A 99 -5.93 15.66 2.34
C SER A 99 -7.30 15.87 2.98
N VAL A 100 -8.19 14.88 2.93
CA VAL A 100 -9.52 14.96 3.54
C VAL A 100 -9.60 14.33 4.93
N LEU A 101 -8.57 13.57 5.34
CA LEU A 101 -8.55 12.94 6.67
C LEU A 101 -8.49 14.01 7.76
N ARG A 102 -9.50 14.00 8.62
CA ARG A 102 -9.58 14.85 9.83
C ARG A 102 -10.65 14.31 10.77
N SER A 103 -10.71 14.81 11.98
CA SER A 103 -11.84 14.58 12.87
C SER A 103 -13.13 15.03 12.21
N GLY A 104 -14.16 14.20 12.24
CA GLY A 104 -15.47 14.45 11.59
C GLY A 104 -15.55 14.06 10.12
N CYS A 105 -14.45 13.66 9.46
CA CYS A 105 -14.45 13.18 8.07
C CYS A 105 -15.36 11.95 7.92
N LYS A 106 -16.23 11.99 6.91
CA LYS A 106 -17.15 10.89 6.55
C LYS A 106 -16.51 9.98 5.52
N MET A 107 -16.99 8.74 5.47
CA MET A 107 -16.50 7.75 4.50
C MET A 107 -16.77 8.17 3.05
N GLU A 108 -17.85 8.89 2.79
CA GLU A 108 -18.18 9.41 1.46
C GLU A 108 -17.15 10.44 0.97
N GLU A 109 -16.61 11.28 1.84
CA GLU A 109 -15.54 12.24 1.49
C GLU A 109 -14.26 11.51 1.03
N ILE A 110 -13.96 10.37 1.65
CA ILE A 110 -12.83 9.52 1.26
C ILE A 110 -13.06 8.86 -0.09
N LEU A 111 -14.29 8.34 -0.33
CA LEU A 111 -14.66 7.77 -1.63
C LEU A 111 -14.62 8.80 -2.75
N ASP A 112 -15.02 10.02 -2.49
CA ASP A 112 -14.96 11.10 -3.48
C ASP A 112 -13.52 11.53 -3.76
N ALA A 113 -12.69 11.59 -2.72
CA ALA A 113 -11.26 11.86 -2.87
C ALA A 113 -10.51 10.77 -3.64
N ALA A 114 -11.02 9.54 -3.65
CA ALA A 114 -10.45 8.40 -4.38
C ALA A 114 -10.95 8.27 -5.83
N SER A 115 -11.92 9.09 -6.28
CA SER A 115 -12.59 8.94 -7.59
C SER A 115 -11.64 8.96 -8.79
N ILE A 116 -10.47 9.57 -8.64
CA ILE A 116 -9.42 9.58 -9.67
C ILE A 116 -9.02 8.17 -10.14
N ILE A 117 -9.23 7.14 -9.32
CA ILE A 117 -8.93 5.75 -9.67
C ILE A 117 -9.86 5.31 -10.81
N GLU A 118 -11.16 5.44 -10.59
CA GLU A 118 -12.18 5.04 -11.58
C GLU A 118 -12.21 5.98 -12.80
N GLU A 119 -11.91 7.25 -12.61
CA GLU A 119 -11.79 8.24 -13.71
C GLU A 119 -10.66 7.89 -14.69
N ASN A 120 -9.65 7.16 -14.24
CA ASN A 120 -8.57 6.62 -15.08
C ASN A 120 -8.84 5.18 -15.57
N GLY A 121 -10.06 4.66 -15.42
CA GLY A 121 -10.44 3.32 -15.85
C GLY A 121 -9.80 2.19 -15.04
N LEU A 122 -9.32 2.49 -13.84
CA LEU A 122 -8.68 1.55 -12.91
C LEU A 122 -9.63 1.18 -11.77
N THR A 123 -9.26 0.17 -11.01
CA THR A 123 -9.96 -0.26 -9.80
C THR A 123 -8.95 -0.56 -8.69
N THR A 124 -9.43 -1.01 -7.54
CA THR A 124 -8.55 -1.47 -6.47
C THR A 124 -8.57 -2.98 -6.34
N CYS A 125 -7.54 -3.58 -5.79
CA CYS A 125 -7.52 -5.01 -5.46
C CYS A 125 -7.92 -5.27 -4.02
N ASP A 126 -7.92 -4.23 -3.18
CA ASP A 126 -8.15 -4.30 -1.74
C ASP A 126 -8.94 -3.07 -1.27
N ASP A 127 -9.13 -2.91 0.04
CA ASP A 127 -9.72 -1.71 0.61
C ASP A 127 -8.85 -0.47 0.42
N LEU A 128 -9.48 0.70 0.38
CA LEU A 128 -8.81 2.00 0.29
C LEU A 128 -8.22 2.42 1.61
N ILE A 129 -8.95 2.16 2.69
CA ILE A 129 -8.52 2.48 4.05
C ILE A 129 -8.97 1.41 5.03
N HIS A 130 -8.19 1.26 6.08
CA HIS A 130 -8.61 0.54 7.30
C HIS A 130 -7.97 1.12 8.55
N GLY A 131 -8.59 0.89 9.70
CA GLY A 131 -7.96 1.16 11.00
C GLY A 131 -6.81 0.18 11.26
N PHE A 132 -5.75 0.64 11.92
CA PHE A 132 -4.58 -0.18 12.18
C PHE A 132 -3.86 0.23 13.48
N GLY A 133 -3.24 -0.77 14.13
CA GLY A 133 -2.50 -0.56 15.38
C GLY A 133 -2.36 -1.88 16.13
N GLY A 134 -3.36 -2.27 16.89
CA GLY A 134 -3.42 -3.59 17.52
C GLY A 134 -3.84 -4.73 16.58
N GLY A 135 -3.88 -4.49 15.28
CA GLY A 135 -4.31 -5.41 14.24
C GLY A 135 -5.06 -4.65 13.13
N TYR A 136 -5.69 -5.40 12.23
CA TYR A 136 -6.57 -4.88 11.19
C TYR A 136 -7.94 -4.55 11.80
N LEU A 137 -8.35 -3.28 11.77
CA LEU A 137 -9.46 -2.74 12.54
C LEU A 137 -10.42 -1.92 11.65
N PRO A 138 -11.69 -1.77 12.06
CA PRO A 138 -12.58 -0.75 11.46
C PRO A 138 -12.02 0.68 11.66
N PRO A 139 -12.40 1.64 10.78
CA PRO A 139 -13.26 1.45 9.62
C PRO A 139 -12.55 0.66 8.51
N ILE A 140 -13.29 -0.10 7.71
CA ILE A 140 -12.80 -0.75 6.49
C ILE A 140 -13.64 -0.22 5.34
N LEU A 141 -12.99 0.42 4.36
CA LEU A 141 -13.67 1.06 3.24
C LEU A 141 -13.00 0.65 1.92
N GLY A 142 -13.74 -0.01 1.03
CA GLY A 142 -13.33 -0.27 -0.34
C GLY A 142 -13.51 0.94 -1.25
N SER A 143 -13.11 0.84 -2.52
CA SER A 143 -13.38 1.85 -3.54
C SER A 143 -14.82 1.77 -4.06
N LYS A 144 -15.23 2.75 -4.88
CA LYS A 144 -16.55 2.74 -5.54
C LYS A 144 -16.68 1.55 -6.49
N SER A 145 -15.61 1.22 -7.21
CA SER A 145 -15.57 0.07 -8.14
C SER A 145 -15.41 -1.28 -7.45
N ARG A 146 -14.89 -1.30 -6.22
CA ARG A 146 -14.73 -2.50 -5.42
C ARG A 146 -15.09 -2.26 -3.94
N PRO A 147 -16.38 -2.23 -3.60
CA PRO A 147 -16.81 -2.04 -2.23
C PRO A 147 -16.36 -3.19 -1.31
N ALA A 148 -15.86 -2.87 -0.12
CA ALA A 148 -15.52 -3.85 0.92
C ALA A 148 -16.74 -4.27 1.78
N GLY A 149 -17.95 -3.99 1.31
CA GLY A 149 -19.20 -4.22 2.02
C GLY A 149 -20.01 -2.93 2.15
N LYS A 150 -20.89 -2.88 3.16
CA LYS A 150 -21.63 -1.64 3.45
C LYS A 150 -20.69 -0.54 3.91
N ILE A 151 -20.84 0.67 3.36
CA ILE A 151 -20.10 1.85 3.82
C ILE A 151 -20.31 2.03 5.33
N PRO A 152 -19.22 2.11 6.11
CA PRO A 152 -19.35 2.31 7.56
C PRO A 152 -20.04 3.63 7.90
N ASP A 153 -21.10 3.56 8.72
CA ASP A 153 -21.81 4.76 9.23
C ASP A 153 -21.07 5.31 10.45
N LEU A 154 -19.90 5.87 10.19
CA LEU A 154 -19.07 6.51 11.22
C LEU A 154 -18.30 7.70 10.63
N LYS A 155 -17.86 8.59 11.51
CA LYS A 155 -16.91 9.66 11.19
C LYS A 155 -15.59 9.36 11.85
N LEU A 156 -14.49 9.71 11.17
CA LEU A 156 -13.17 9.62 11.77
C LEU A 156 -13.08 10.50 13.01
N GLN A 157 -12.28 10.09 13.98
CA GLN A 157 -12.03 10.82 15.22
C GLN A 157 -10.53 11.07 15.37
N ALA A 158 -10.18 12.19 15.99
CA ALA A 158 -8.79 12.46 16.36
C ALA A 158 -8.21 11.32 17.21
N GLY A 159 -6.97 10.94 16.92
CA GLY A 159 -6.28 9.80 17.52
C GLY A 159 -6.47 8.47 16.79
N MET A 160 -7.40 8.35 15.85
CA MET A 160 -7.51 7.14 15.04
C MET A 160 -6.27 6.96 14.18
N ALA A 161 -5.73 5.73 14.13
CA ALA A 161 -4.67 5.32 13.25
C ALA A 161 -5.28 4.64 12.01
N ILE A 162 -5.10 5.25 10.85
CA ILE A 162 -5.70 4.84 9.57
C ILE A 162 -4.60 4.56 8.55
N VAL A 163 -4.59 3.36 8.01
CA VAL A 163 -3.82 3.05 6.80
C VAL A 163 -4.62 3.55 5.61
N VAL A 164 -3.96 4.29 4.73
CA VAL A 164 -4.47 4.67 3.41
C VAL A 164 -3.66 3.90 2.38
N GLN A 165 -4.34 3.08 1.55
CA GLN A 165 -3.70 2.12 0.66
C GLN A 165 -4.44 1.99 -0.69
N PRO A 166 -4.33 2.96 -1.59
CA PRO A 166 -4.90 2.84 -2.93
C PRO A 166 -4.12 1.81 -3.76
N ASN A 167 -4.42 0.55 -3.51
CA ASN A 167 -3.84 -0.61 -4.19
C ASN A 167 -4.49 -0.78 -5.56
N ILE A 168 -3.93 -0.13 -6.56
CA ILE A 168 -4.54 0.03 -7.89
C ILE A 168 -4.23 -1.14 -8.80
N THR A 169 -5.24 -1.58 -9.53
CA THR A 169 -5.12 -2.62 -10.55
C THR A 169 -5.97 -2.29 -11.77
N ASP A 170 -5.64 -2.92 -12.92
CA ASP A 170 -6.52 -2.96 -14.06
C ASP A 170 -7.74 -3.89 -13.80
N ALA A 171 -8.70 -3.89 -14.72
CA ALA A 171 -9.91 -4.71 -14.61
C ALA A 171 -9.61 -6.23 -14.59
N THR A 172 -8.43 -6.65 -15.06
CA THR A 172 -8.03 -8.07 -15.06
C THR A 172 -7.37 -8.50 -13.76
N GLY A 173 -6.88 -7.56 -12.96
CA GLY A 173 -6.11 -7.83 -11.75
C GLY A 173 -4.69 -8.33 -12.00
N MET A 174 -4.23 -8.34 -13.26
CA MET A 174 -2.92 -8.85 -13.64
C MET A 174 -1.83 -7.78 -13.55
N ARG A 175 -2.20 -6.52 -13.78
CA ARG A 175 -1.32 -5.36 -13.64
C ARG A 175 -1.76 -4.53 -12.47
N GLY A 176 -0.83 -4.13 -11.63
CA GLY A 176 -1.17 -3.25 -10.53
C GLY A 176 0.03 -2.82 -9.72
N VAL A 177 -0.18 -1.81 -8.89
CA VAL A 177 0.82 -1.21 -8.01
C VAL A 177 0.22 -0.97 -6.64
N GLN A 178 1.08 -0.88 -5.64
CA GLN A 178 0.70 -0.48 -4.29
C GLN A 178 1.48 0.75 -3.85
N THR A 179 0.78 1.66 -3.21
CA THR A 179 1.33 2.74 -2.39
C THR A 179 0.46 2.89 -1.16
N GLY A 180 1.04 3.22 -0.03
CA GLY A 180 0.24 3.39 1.18
C GLY A 180 1.07 3.77 2.39
N ALA A 181 0.39 4.35 3.37
CA ALA A 181 0.99 4.83 4.59
C ALA A 181 -0.01 4.85 5.75
N LEU A 182 0.51 4.81 6.97
CA LEU A 182 -0.27 4.97 8.20
C LEU A 182 -0.32 6.45 8.60
N TYR A 183 -1.52 6.92 8.88
CA TYR A 183 -1.81 8.28 9.33
C TYR A 183 -2.45 8.28 10.70
N ILE A 184 -2.11 9.26 11.53
CA ILE A 184 -2.88 9.58 12.73
C ILE A 184 -3.79 10.75 12.40
N VAL A 185 -5.08 10.54 12.57
CA VAL A 185 -6.11 11.57 12.41
C VAL A 185 -5.96 12.62 13.51
N THR A 186 -6.02 13.89 13.15
CA THR A 186 -6.03 15.03 14.08
C THR A 186 -7.32 15.81 13.95
N GLU A 187 -7.52 16.88 14.73
CA GLU A 187 -8.72 17.72 14.62
C GLU A 187 -8.84 18.40 13.25
N GLU A 188 -7.72 18.83 12.68
CA GLU A 188 -7.70 19.65 11.47
C GLU A 188 -7.14 18.91 10.22
N GLY A 189 -6.62 17.69 10.38
CA GLY A 189 -5.99 16.94 9.28
C GLY A 189 -5.52 15.56 9.71
N ALA A 190 -4.41 15.09 9.12
CA ALA A 190 -3.77 13.83 9.51
C ALA A 190 -2.26 13.91 9.38
N SER A 191 -1.55 13.22 10.26
CA SER A 191 -0.09 13.14 10.27
C SER A 191 0.38 11.78 9.74
N CYS A 192 1.13 11.77 8.65
CA CYS A 192 1.79 10.56 8.14
C CYS A 192 2.92 10.12 9.09
N LEU A 193 2.92 8.85 9.48
CA LEU A 193 3.94 8.32 10.39
C LEU A 193 5.17 7.78 9.67
N GLN A 194 5.08 7.46 8.38
CA GLN A 194 6.20 6.96 7.62
C GLN A 194 7.21 8.05 7.28
N GLN A 195 8.48 7.74 7.53
CA GLN A 195 9.63 8.58 7.16
C GLN A 195 10.34 8.06 5.90
N SER A 196 9.93 6.88 5.40
CA SER A 196 10.48 6.31 4.17
C SER A 196 10.07 7.13 2.95
N PRO A 197 10.90 7.17 1.90
CA PRO A 197 10.52 7.84 0.65
C PRO A 197 9.16 7.36 0.12
N SER A 198 8.36 8.31 -0.35
CA SER A 198 7.13 8.04 -1.10
C SER A 198 7.44 7.89 -2.59
N GLY A 199 6.44 7.46 -3.36
CA GLY A 199 6.57 7.29 -4.79
C GLY A 199 7.08 5.91 -5.20
N LEU A 200 7.15 5.69 -6.52
CA LEU A 200 7.71 4.47 -7.09
C LEU A 200 9.20 4.38 -6.80
N LEU A 201 9.59 3.32 -6.13
CA LEU A 201 11.00 3.05 -5.88
C LEU A 201 11.64 2.40 -7.11
N THR A 202 12.92 2.67 -7.33
CA THR A 202 13.71 2.02 -8.38
C THR A 202 15.00 1.47 -7.80
N ALA A 203 15.37 0.24 -8.20
CA ALA A 203 16.66 -0.32 -7.84
C ALA A 203 17.77 0.46 -8.54
N LYS A 204 18.74 0.96 -7.76
CA LYS A 204 19.96 1.54 -8.35
C LYS A 204 20.78 0.44 -8.97
N SER A 205 21.18 0.62 -10.21
CA SER A 205 21.80 -0.37 -11.13
C SER A 205 23.12 -1.02 -10.66
N ALA A 206 23.56 -0.80 -9.44
CA ALA A 206 24.92 -1.13 -9.02
C ALA A 206 25.12 -2.55 -8.42
N TYR A 207 24.06 -3.32 -8.12
CA TYR A 207 24.22 -4.56 -7.34
C TYR A 207 23.22 -5.69 -7.69
N ILE A 208 22.88 -5.87 -8.97
CA ILE A 208 22.11 -7.05 -9.39
C ILE A 208 22.97 -7.87 -10.35
#